data_a73c9cda605c8f414d1fbdef0a15316f
#
_entry.id   a73c9cda605c8f414d1fbdef0a15316f
#
_cell.length_a   1.000
_cell.length_b   1.000
_cell.length_c   1.000
_cell.angle_alpha   90.00
_cell.angle_beta   90.00
_cell.angle_gamma   90.00
#
_symmetry.space_group_name_H-M   'P 1'
#
loop_
_entity.id
_entity.type
_entity.pdbx_description
1 polymer ?
#
loop_
_entity_poly.entity_id
_entity_poly.type
_entity_poly.pdbx_seq_one_letter_code
_entity_poly.pdbx_strand_id
1 'polypeptide(L)'
;MKYPIFFSLLFFIGSVQSGYAQETDTDKTSFTPPFDFPITFSGNFGEIRANHFHGGLDFKTGGTIGKPVRALADGYISRIRVTHGSGYVLDVAYDNGYSTINRHLSAFVGDVARRVEDLQYEKESWEVEITPEPDEYPVKAGQIIALSGNTGYSFGPHLHLDMIETATDEYIDPLPFFMNKVKDKTAPRAEGIMLFPQPGKGVVEGKQTRRAFPAHPTKPIIAWGLIGAGIRAYDYMDGVQNKYGVKAVILEVDGEEVFRSTVDRFAYEENRYINSWTHGQYMKSFIEPGNRLRMLQASNGNRGLVEINEERPYRFVYTLSDALGNTSKVRFTVQGQKTTIAPVSYTHL
;
A
#
# COMPACT_ATOMS: atom_id res chain seq x y z
N MET A 1 -6.86 63.75 -39.58
CA MET A 1 -6.68 63.33 -38.20
C MET A 1 -7.02 61.86 -38.08
N LYS A 2 -5.99 60.99 -37.94
CA LYS A 2 -6.17 59.55 -37.80
C LYS A 2 -5.76 59.17 -36.36
N TYR A 3 -6.69 58.61 -35.61
CA TYR A 3 -6.42 58.07 -34.24
C TYR A 3 -6.02 56.59 -34.36
N PRO A 4 -4.98 56.14 -33.68
CA PRO A 4 -4.65 54.69 -33.60
C PRO A 4 -5.49 54.03 -32.50
N ILE A 5 -6.08 52.88 -32.89
CA ILE A 5 -6.80 51.99 -31.96
C ILE A 5 -5.71 51.10 -31.29
N PHE A 6 -5.61 51.22 -29.96
CA PHE A 6 -4.84 50.31 -29.11
C PHE A 6 -5.66 49.04 -28.85
N PHE A 7 -5.22 47.91 -29.38
CA PHE A 7 -5.71 46.59 -28.97
C PHE A 7 -4.96 46.13 -27.71
N SER A 8 -5.64 46.09 -26.60
CA SER A 8 -5.13 45.50 -25.36
C SER A 8 -5.40 44.01 -25.38
N LEU A 9 -4.32 43.22 -25.50
CA LEU A 9 -4.38 41.75 -25.45
C LEU A 9 -4.34 41.33 -23.99
N LEU A 10 -5.50 40.96 -23.40
CA LEU A 10 -5.58 40.32 -22.10
C LEU A 10 -5.14 38.86 -22.25
N PHE A 11 -3.98 38.54 -21.72
CA PHE A 11 -3.58 37.15 -21.49
C PHE A 11 -4.35 36.58 -20.28
N PHE A 12 -5.33 35.72 -20.54
CA PHE A 12 -5.91 34.85 -19.53
C PHE A 12 -4.91 33.71 -19.28
N ILE A 13 -4.20 33.76 -18.16
CA ILE A 13 -3.46 32.61 -17.65
C ILE A 13 -4.48 31.69 -16.96
N GLY A 14 -5.01 30.74 -17.73
CA GLY A 14 -5.80 29.65 -17.21
C GLY A 14 -4.88 28.68 -16.45
N SER A 15 -4.98 28.67 -15.12
CA SER A 15 -4.40 27.61 -14.30
C SER A 15 -5.12 26.30 -14.61
N VAL A 16 -4.46 25.43 -15.37
CA VAL A 16 -4.90 24.04 -15.54
C VAL A 16 -4.62 23.31 -14.23
N GLN A 17 -5.60 23.25 -13.36
CA GLN A 17 -5.64 22.26 -12.31
C GLN A 17 -5.91 20.90 -12.96
N SER A 18 -4.86 20.15 -13.26
CA SER A 18 -4.99 18.73 -13.59
C SER A 18 -5.22 17.94 -12.30
N GLY A 19 -6.44 17.98 -11.81
CA GLY A 19 -6.93 17.02 -10.85
C GLY A 19 -7.19 15.70 -11.58
N TYR A 20 -6.22 14.82 -11.67
CA TYR A 20 -6.50 13.41 -11.92
C TYR A 20 -6.99 12.79 -10.60
N ALA A 21 -8.24 13.07 -10.24
CA ALA A 21 -9.03 12.12 -9.49
C ALA A 21 -9.33 10.99 -10.49
N GLN A 22 -8.63 9.88 -10.39
CA GLN A 22 -9.08 8.64 -11.03
C GLN A 22 -10.42 8.34 -10.35
N GLU A 23 -11.54 8.57 -11.06
CA GLU A 23 -12.86 8.06 -10.67
C GLU A 23 -12.70 6.54 -10.58
N THR A 24 -12.52 6.06 -9.35
CA THR A 24 -12.65 4.63 -9.09
C THR A 24 -14.12 4.30 -9.33
N ASP A 25 -14.38 3.32 -10.18
CA ASP A 25 -15.72 2.82 -10.55
C ASP A 25 -16.46 2.18 -9.34
N THR A 26 -16.06 2.57 -8.12
CA THR A 26 -16.61 2.15 -6.83
C THR A 26 -18.05 2.62 -6.61
N ASP A 27 -18.53 3.59 -7.38
CA ASP A 27 -19.90 4.10 -7.29
C ASP A 27 -20.96 3.09 -7.78
N LYS A 28 -20.53 2.03 -8.49
CA LYS A 28 -21.44 1.02 -9.06
C LYS A 28 -21.49 -0.29 -8.28
N THR A 29 -20.58 -0.51 -7.33
CA THR A 29 -20.49 -1.81 -6.62
C THR A 29 -20.77 -1.61 -5.13
N SER A 30 -21.98 -1.95 -4.70
CA SER A 30 -22.33 -1.98 -3.28
C SER A 30 -21.93 -3.32 -2.67
N PHE A 31 -21.01 -3.29 -1.70
CA PHE A 31 -20.66 -4.45 -0.89
C PHE A 31 -21.28 -4.38 0.51
N THR A 32 -21.79 -5.51 0.98
CA THR A 32 -22.16 -5.70 2.38
C THR A 32 -20.89 -5.87 3.21
N PRO A 33 -20.74 -5.19 4.36
CA PRO A 33 -19.59 -5.41 5.23
C PRO A 33 -19.50 -6.88 5.71
N PRO A 34 -18.28 -7.42 5.93
CA PRO A 34 -18.11 -8.80 6.42
C PRO A 34 -18.63 -9.00 7.85
N PHE A 35 -18.87 -7.92 8.59
CA PHE A 35 -19.39 -7.92 9.95
C PHE A 35 -20.51 -6.90 10.12
N ASP A 36 -21.38 -7.11 11.12
CA ASP A 36 -22.49 -6.23 11.49
C ASP A 36 -22.18 -5.26 12.66
N PHE A 37 -20.92 -5.25 13.12
CA PHE A 37 -20.43 -4.32 14.13
C PHE A 37 -19.46 -3.29 13.54
N PRO A 38 -19.11 -2.20 14.29
CA PRO A 38 -18.19 -1.16 13.80
C PRO A 38 -16.84 -1.72 13.37
N ILE A 39 -16.41 -1.37 12.16
CA ILE A 39 -15.19 -1.89 11.54
C ILE A 39 -13.97 -1.13 12.07
N THR A 40 -12.97 -1.87 12.51
CA THR A 40 -11.61 -1.39 12.80
C THR A 40 -10.62 -2.44 12.32
N PHE A 41 -9.39 -2.03 12.06
CA PHE A 41 -8.37 -2.90 11.47
C PHE A 41 -7.19 -3.13 12.41
N SER A 42 -6.46 -4.21 12.20
CA SER A 42 -5.13 -4.46 12.76
C SER A 42 -4.02 -4.35 11.72
N GLY A 43 -4.35 -4.41 10.42
CA GLY A 43 -3.48 -4.19 9.28
C GLY A 43 -4.28 -3.69 8.08
N ASN A 44 -3.67 -2.85 7.23
CA ASN A 44 -4.29 -2.32 6.02
C ASN A 44 -3.66 -2.90 4.75
N PHE A 45 -4.31 -2.65 3.59
CA PHE A 45 -3.80 -3.03 2.29
C PHE A 45 -2.47 -2.34 1.98
N GLY A 46 -1.54 -3.07 1.36
CA GLY A 46 -0.26 -2.53 0.91
C GLY A 46 0.76 -2.29 2.03
N GLU A 47 0.45 -2.64 3.29
CA GLU A 47 1.42 -2.60 4.38
C GLU A 47 2.65 -3.42 4.01
N ILE A 48 3.83 -2.81 4.18
CA ILE A 48 5.10 -3.45 3.85
C ILE A 48 5.45 -4.47 4.94
N ARG A 49 5.45 -5.74 4.56
CA ARG A 49 5.89 -6.86 5.40
C ARG A 49 7.20 -7.44 4.86
N ALA A 50 7.81 -8.36 5.58
CA ALA A 50 9.02 -9.01 5.10
C ALA A 50 8.73 -9.78 3.79
N ASN A 51 9.29 -9.34 2.67
CA ASN A 51 9.20 -9.95 1.34
C ASN A 51 7.85 -9.89 0.61
N HIS A 52 6.82 -9.22 1.15
CA HIS A 52 5.53 -9.09 0.48
C HIS A 52 4.75 -7.87 0.97
N PHE A 53 3.76 -7.45 0.17
CA PHE A 53 2.72 -6.52 0.59
C PHE A 53 1.61 -7.27 1.32
N HIS A 54 1.01 -6.64 2.30
CA HIS A 54 -0.24 -7.11 2.86
C HIS A 54 -1.35 -6.99 1.81
N GLY A 55 -1.94 -8.14 1.40
CA GLY A 55 -2.85 -8.23 0.26
C GLY A 55 -4.27 -7.75 0.53
N GLY A 56 -4.63 -7.47 1.78
CA GLY A 56 -6.01 -7.19 2.17
C GLY A 56 -6.16 -6.30 3.39
N LEU A 57 -7.26 -6.48 4.09
CA LEU A 57 -7.57 -5.84 5.37
C LEU A 57 -7.64 -6.88 6.48
N ASP A 58 -7.00 -6.61 7.61
CA ASP A 58 -7.12 -7.41 8.83
C ASP A 58 -8.19 -6.81 9.74
N PHE A 59 -9.44 -7.30 9.64
CA PHE A 59 -10.58 -6.83 10.42
C PHE A 59 -10.48 -7.32 11.87
N LYS A 60 -10.49 -6.40 12.83
CA LYS A 60 -10.49 -6.74 14.26
C LYS A 60 -11.81 -7.40 14.68
N THR A 61 -11.72 -8.43 15.51
CA THR A 61 -12.87 -9.16 16.07
C THR A 61 -13.00 -9.01 17.59
N GLY A 62 -12.39 -7.93 18.12
CA GLY A 62 -12.39 -7.67 19.58
C GLY A 62 -11.57 -8.69 20.39
N GLY A 63 -10.55 -9.30 19.76
CA GLY A 63 -9.71 -10.32 20.43
C GLY A 63 -10.40 -11.68 20.62
N THR A 64 -11.53 -11.92 19.94
CA THR A 64 -12.31 -13.16 20.05
C THR A 64 -12.44 -13.86 18.70
N ILE A 65 -12.51 -15.17 18.71
CA ILE A 65 -12.85 -16.01 17.55
C ILE A 65 -14.37 -16.22 17.46
N GLY A 66 -14.85 -16.78 16.35
CA GLY A 66 -16.24 -17.21 16.21
C GLY A 66 -17.22 -16.09 15.80
N LYS A 67 -16.73 -14.91 15.39
CA LYS A 67 -17.63 -13.87 14.85
C LYS A 67 -18.13 -14.30 13.46
N PRO A 68 -19.44 -14.18 13.17
CA PRO A 68 -20.00 -14.52 11.88
C PRO A 68 -19.39 -13.67 10.76
N VAL A 69 -18.78 -14.31 9.76
CA VAL A 69 -18.26 -13.66 8.53
C VAL A 69 -19.32 -13.76 7.46
N ARG A 70 -19.63 -12.65 6.80
CA ARG A 70 -20.66 -12.53 5.79
C ARG A 70 -20.10 -12.40 4.39
N ALA A 71 -20.77 -12.98 3.39
CA ALA A 71 -20.50 -12.72 1.98
C ALA A 71 -20.75 -11.25 1.65
N LEU A 72 -19.86 -10.64 0.88
CA LEU A 72 -19.92 -9.20 0.57
C LEU A 72 -20.98 -8.89 -0.50
N ALA A 73 -21.25 -9.83 -1.41
CA ALA A 73 -22.21 -9.71 -2.49
C ALA A 73 -22.77 -11.11 -2.85
N ASP A 74 -23.67 -11.16 -3.83
CA ASP A 74 -24.14 -12.41 -4.44
C ASP A 74 -23.00 -13.06 -5.24
N GLY A 75 -22.95 -14.39 -5.23
CA GLY A 75 -21.92 -15.16 -5.90
C GLY A 75 -21.86 -16.61 -5.42
N TYR A 76 -20.68 -17.21 -5.39
CA TYR A 76 -20.49 -18.59 -4.97
C TYR A 76 -19.12 -18.81 -4.30
N ILE A 77 -19.01 -19.87 -3.51
CA ILE A 77 -17.74 -20.29 -2.92
C ILE A 77 -16.92 -20.99 -4.01
N SER A 78 -15.79 -20.36 -4.40
CA SER A 78 -14.96 -20.83 -5.51
C SER A 78 -13.81 -21.73 -5.08
N ARG A 79 -13.39 -21.67 -3.81
CA ARG A 79 -12.32 -22.52 -3.28
C ARG A 79 -12.39 -22.61 -1.76
N ILE A 80 -12.13 -23.80 -1.23
CA ILE A 80 -12.10 -24.06 0.21
C ILE A 80 -10.76 -24.71 0.53
N ARG A 81 -10.05 -24.20 1.52
CA ARG A 81 -8.74 -24.74 1.91
C ARG A 81 -8.59 -24.79 3.42
N VAL A 82 -7.88 -25.82 3.87
CA VAL A 82 -7.35 -25.91 5.24
C VAL A 82 -5.85 -26.13 5.10
N THR A 83 -5.03 -25.20 5.55
CA THR A 83 -3.57 -25.23 5.39
C THR A 83 -2.87 -24.81 6.66
N HIS A 84 -1.63 -25.28 6.88
CA HIS A 84 -0.83 -24.86 8.04
C HIS A 84 -0.52 -23.35 8.03
N GLY A 85 -0.29 -22.75 6.85
CA GLY A 85 0.10 -21.35 6.72
C GLY A 85 -1.05 -20.38 6.94
N SER A 86 -2.16 -20.56 6.24
CA SER A 86 -3.30 -19.63 6.24
C SER A 86 -4.46 -20.09 7.13
N GLY A 87 -4.40 -21.30 7.69
CA GLY A 87 -5.48 -21.90 8.48
C GLY A 87 -6.65 -22.30 7.60
N TYR A 88 -7.88 -22.07 8.10
CA TYR A 88 -9.11 -22.24 7.35
C TYR A 88 -9.28 -21.04 6.41
N VAL A 89 -9.45 -21.30 5.12
CA VAL A 89 -9.51 -20.30 4.06
C VAL A 89 -10.72 -20.54 3.17
N LEU A 90 -11.46 -19.48 2.88
CA LEU A 90 -12.63 -19.51 2.02
C LEU A 90 -12.51 -18.44 0.93
N ASP A 91 -12.46 -18.88 -0.33
CA ASP A 91 -12.45 -17.97 -1.48
C ASP A 91 -13.89 -17.88 -2.01
N VAL A 92 -14.34 -16.67 -2.28
CA VAL A 92 -15.69 -16.38 -2.78
C VAL A 92 -15.58 -15.54 -4.05
N ALA A 93 -16.15 -16.04 -5.15
CA ALA A 93 -16.27 -15.28 -6.39
C ALA A 93 -17.66 -14.61 -6.42
N TYR A 94 -17.71 -13.33 -6.75
CA TYR A 94 -18.93 -12.55 -6.79
C TYR A 94 -19.35 -12.22 -8.22
N ASP A 95 -20.66 -12.09 -8.44
CA ASP A 95 -21.24 -11.82 -9.75
C ASP A 95 -20.86 -10.43 -10.31
N ASN A 96 -20.30 -9.56 -9.48
CA ASN A 96 -19.90 -8.19 -9.81
C ASN A 96 -18.45 -8.06 -10.30
N GLY A 97 -17.74 -9.16 -10.57
CA GLY A 97 -16.39 -9.15 -11.11
C GLY A 97 -15.26 -9.06 -10.08
N TYR A 98 -15.57 -9.29 -8.81
CA TYR A 98 -14.57 -9.36 -7.74
C TYR A 98 -14.60 -10.73 -7.07
N SER A 99 -13.51 -11.04 -6.36
CA SER A 99 -13.45 -12.18 -5.46
C SER A 99 -12.78 -11.80 -4.15
N THR A 100 -13.05 -12.58 -3.10
CA THR A 100 -12.37 -12.43 -1.81
C THR A 100 -11.73 -13.73 -1.36
N ILE A 101 -10.59 -13.59 -0.66
CA ILE A 101 -9.94 -14.68 0.07
C ILE A 101 -10.05 -14.36 1.56
N ASN A 102 -10.84 -15.14 2.29
CA ASN A 102 -11.08 -14.99 3.72
C ASN A 102 -10.20 -15.99 4.47
N ARG A 103 -9.24 -15.50 5.29
CA ARG A 103 -8.23 -16.35 5.96
C ARG A 103 -8.35 -16.32 7.47
N HIS A 104 -7.62 -17.23 8.10
CA HIS A 104 -7.53 -17.39 9.56
C HIS A 104 -8.86 -17.72 10.22
N LEU A 105 -9.81 -18.27 9.47
CA LEU A 105 -11.14 -18.63 9.96
C LEU A 105 -11.04 -19.71 11.07
N SER A 106 -12.03 -19.79 11.95
CA SER A 106 -12.12 -20.85 12.97
C SER A 106 -12.99 -22.01 12.54
N ALA A 107 -13.96 -21.77 11.65
CA ALA A 107 -14.85 -22.79 11.12
C ALA A 107 -15.51 -22.33 9.82
N PHE A 108 -15.83 -23.28 8.96
CA PHE A 108 -16.82 -23.15 7.90
C PHE A 108 -18.23 -23.40 8.47
N VAL A 109 -19.27 -23.11 7.70
CA VAL A 109 -20.67 -23.33 8.12
C VAL A 109 -21.41 -24.22 7.15
N GLY A 110 -22.51 -24.84 7.60
CA GLY A 110 -23.44 -25.60 6.74
C GLY A 110 -22.79 -26.78 6.02
N ASP A 111 -23.10 -26.91 4.74
CA ASP A 111 -22.65 -28.04 3.90
C ASP A 111 -21.15 -27.99 3.65
N VAL A 112 -20.58 -26.81 3.56
CA VAL A 112 -19.12 -26.62 3.42
C VAL A 112 -18.38 -27.24 4.60
N ALA A 113 -18.84 -27.02 5.82
CA ALA A 113 -18.22 -27.59 7.02
C ALA A 113 -18.23 -29.13 6.97
N ARG A 114 -19.39 -29.73 6.64
CA ARG A 114 -19.52 -31.19 6.49
C ARG A 114 -18.62 -31.75 5.40
N ARG A 115 -18.60 -31.10 4.25
CA ARG A 115 -17.76 -31.56 3.11
C ARG A 115 -16.27 -31.55 3.42
N VAL A 116 -15.82 -30.52 4.17
CA VAL A 116 -14.41 -30.45 4.62
C VAL A 116 -14.10 -31.56 5.61
N GLU A 117 -14.96 -31.76 6.61
CA GLU A 117 -14.79 -32.81 7.61
C GLU A 117 -14.75 -34.20 6.98
N ASP A 118 -15.69 -34.52 6.09
CA ASP A 118 -15.74 -35.79 5.36
C ASP A 118 -14.44 -36.01 4.58
N LEU A 119 -13.94 -34.98 3.87
CA LEU A 119 -12.72 -35.09 3.08
C LEU A 119 -11.46 -35.23 3.95
N GLN A 120 -11.43 -34.59 5.14
CA GLN A 120 -10.34 -34.75 6.10
C GLN A 120 -10.26 -36.19 6.62
N TYR A 121 -11.42 -36.80 6.93
CA TYR A 121 -11.48 -38.22 7.33
C TYR A 121 -11.14 -39.16 6.16
N GLU A 122 -11.66 -38.92 4.98
CA GLU A 122 -11.38 -39.71 3.77
C GLU A 122 -9.88 -39.74 3.43
N LYS A 123 -9.21 -38.58 3.53
CA LYS A 123 -7.79 -38.43 3.23
C LYS A 123 -6.86 -38.69 4.42
N GLU A 124 -7.40 -38.93 5.60
CA GLU A 124 -6.64 -38.99 6.85
C GLU A 124 -5.65 -37.79 6.99
N SER A 125 -6.10 -36.60 6.56
CA SER A 125 -5.30 -35.38 6.51
C SER A 125 -6.05 -34.19 7.03
N TRP A 126 -5.37 -33.38 7.87
CA TRP A 126 -5.92 -32.10 8.29
C TRP A 126 -5.93 -31.08 7.14
N GLU A 127 -4.93 -31.11 6.25
CA GLU A 127 -4.87 -30.23 5.09
C GLU A 127 -5.71 -30.77 3.95
N VAL A 128 -6.63 -29.96 3.49
CA VAL A 128 -7.50 -30.29 2.34
C VAL A 128 -7.71 -29.06 1.46
N GLU A 129 -7.99 -29.34 0.20
CA GLU A 129 -8.37 -28.34 -0.78
C GLU A 129 -9.52 -28.88 -1.64
N ILE A 130 -10.54 -28.04 -1.82
CA ILE A 130 -11.72 -28.31 -2.64
C ILE A 130 -11.91 -27.12 -3.56
N THR A 131 -12.13 -27.37 -4.84
CA THR A 131 -12.57 -26.40 -5.83
C THR A 131 -13.99 -26.81 -6.27
N PRO A 132 -15.03 -26.22 -5.69
CA PRO A 132 -16.41 -26.54 -6.06
C PRO A 132 -16.77 -26.05 -7.45
N GLU A 133 -17.81 -26.64 -8.04
CA GLU A 133 -18.45 -26.06 -9.23
C GLU A 133 -19.20 -24.75 -8.85
N PRO A 134 -19.37 -23.80 -9.80
CA PRO A 134 -19.97 -22.49 -9.49
C PRO A 134 -21.39 -22.54 -8.91
N ASP A 135 -22.15 -23.59 -9.16
CA ASP A 135 -23.51 -23.78 -8.67
C ASP A 135 -23.61 -24.64 -7.39
N GLU A 136 -22.50 -25.19 -6.92
CA GLU A 136 -22.47 -26.11 -5.76
C GLU A 136 -22.73 -25.38 -4.43
N TYR A 137 -22.11 -24.23 -4.22
CA TYR A 137 -22.26 -23.44 -2.97
C TYR A 137 -22.57 -21.96 -3.29
N PRO A 138 -23.79 -21.65 -3.79
CA PRO A 138 -24.16 -20.26 -4.01
C PRO A 138 -24.30 -19.50 -2.69
N VAL A 139 -23.97 -18.22 -2.71
CA VAL A 139 -24.08 -17.32 -1.55
C VAL A 139 -24.84 -16.04 -1.91
N LYS A 140 -25.50 -15.45 -0.91
CA LYS A 140 -26.18 -14.17 -1.04
C LYS A 140 -25.46 -13.10 -0.20
N ALA A 141 -25.53 -11.86 -0.64
CA ALA A 141 -25.02 -10.72 0.12
C ALA A 141 -25.52 -10.75 1.57
N GLY A 142 -24.59 -10.65 2.53
CA GLY A 142 -24.90 -10.70 3.95
C GLY A 142 -25.11 -12.12 4.53
N GLN A 143 -25.11 -13.16 3.73
CA GLN A 143 -25.17 -14.55 4.21
C GLN A 143 -23.94 -14.89 5.04
N ILE A 144 -24.13 -15.57 6.18
CA ILE A 144 -23.00 -16.07 6.99
C ILE A 144 -22.36 -17.24 6.22
N ILE A 145 -21.06 -17.13 5.94
CA ILE A 145 -20.28 -18.11 5.17
C ILE A 145 -19.20 -18.82 6.00
N ALA A 146 -18.77 -18.20 7.10
CA ALA A 146 -17.75 -18.76 7.98
C ALA A 146 -17.77 -18.07 9.36
N LEU A 147 -16.88 -18.52 10.25
CA LEU A 147 -16.61 -17.88 11.55
C LEU A 147 -15.16 -17.37 11.58
N SER A 148 -14.96 -16.14 12.05
CA SER A 148 -13.63 -15.56 12.21
C SER A 148 -12.79 -16.33 13.23
N GLY A 149 -11.48 -16.32 13.07
CA GLY A 149 -10.62 -17.16 13.89
C GLY A 149 -9.24 -16.59 14.15
N ASN A 150 -8.30 -17.51 14.38
CA ASN A 150 -6.88 -17.27 14.63
C ASN A 150 -6.06 -18.47 14.15
N THR A 151 -6.49 -19.17 13.09
CA THR A 151 -5.82 -20.36 12.57
C THR A 151 -4.71 -19.99 11.60
N GLY A 152 -3.71 -20.87 11.41
CA GLY A 152 -2.54 -20.61 10.60
C GLY A 152 -1.55 -19.62 11.26
N TYR A 153 -0.74 -18.92 10.44
CA TYR A 153 0.20 -17.92 10.92
C TYR A 153 -0.53 -16.61 11.24
N SER A 154 -1.08 -16.52 12.44
CA SER A 154 -1.82 -15.37 12.95
C SER A 154 -1.38 -15.04 14.36
N PHE A 155 -1.24 -13.74 14.67
CA PHE A 155 -0.80 -13.25 15.99
C PHE A 155 -1.95 -12.94 16.95
N GLY A 156 -3.18 -13.10 16.53
CA GLY A 156 -4.37 -12.84 17.33
C GLY A 156 -5.66 -12.91 16.52
N PRO A 157 -6.83 -13.06 17.16
CA PRO A 157 -8.11 -13.19 16.46
C PRO A 157 -8.43 -12.00 15.56
N HIS A 158 -8.60 -12.28 14.26
CA HIS A 158 -9.01 -11.32 13.23
C HIS A 158 -9.57 -12.05 12.00
N LEU A 159 -10.15 -11.32 11.05
CA LEU A 159 -10.41 -11.79 9.72
C LEU A 159 -9.44 -11.08 8.77
N HIS A 160 -8.59 -11.84 8.08
CA HIS A 160 -7.85 -11.34 6.94
C HIS A 160 -8.70 -11.52 5.68
N LEU A 161 -8.95 -10.43 4.97
CA LEU A 161 -9.75 -10.41 3.74
C LEU A 161 -8.94 -9.75 2.63
N ASP A 162 -8.48 -10.56 1.67
CA ASP A 162 -7.98 -10.07 0.39
C ASP A 162 -9.15 -9.81 -0.56
N MET A 163 -9.03 -8.80 -1.42
CA MET A 163 -9.95 -8.56 -2.53
C MET A 163 -9.18 -8.60 -3.84
N ILE A 164 -9.73 -9.31 -4.82
CA ILE A 164 -9.12 -9.50 -6.13
C ILE A 164 -10.11 -9.05 -7.19
N GLU A 165 -9.64 -8.26 -8.15
CA GLU A 165 -10.39 -7.94 -9.36
C GLU A 165 -10.25 -9.09 -10.35
N THR A 166 -11.36 -9.78 -10.68
CA THR A 166 -11.34 -11.00 -11.49
C THR A 166 -10.80 -10.78 -12.91
N ALA A 167 -11.03 -9.59 -13.48
CA ALA A 167 -10.60 -9.29 -14.86
C ALA A 167 -9.07 -9.18 -15.00
N THR A 168 -8.36 -8.79 -13.94
CA THR A 168 -6.91 -8.54 -13.96
C THR A 168 -6.11 -9.54 -13.10
N ASP A 169 -6.78 -10.30 -12.25
CA ASP A 169 -6.20 -11.16 -11.21
C ASP A 169 -5.29 -10.39 -10.24
N GLU A 170 -5.58 -9.09 -10.02
CA GLU A 170 -4.81 -8.23 -9.15
C GLU A 170 -5.46 -8.08 -7.78
N TYR A 171 -4.63 -8.07 -6.75
CA TYR A 171 -5.01 -7.64 -5.42
C TYR A 171 -5.31 -6.15 -5.44
N ILE A 172 -6.46 -5.75 -4.94
CA ILE A 172 -6.89 -4.35 -4.85
C ILE A 172 -7.19 -3.96 -3.40
N ASP A 173 -7.03 -2.68 -3.10
CA ASP A 173 -7.35 -2.14 -1.78
C ASP A 173 -8.86 -2.28 -1.49
N PRO A 174 -9.27 -3.09 -0.49
CA PRO A 174 -10.69 -3.25 -0.18
C PRO A 174 -11.30 -2.03 0.53
N LEU A 175 -10.48 -1.15 1.13
CA LEU A 175 -10.98 -0.07 1.99
C LEU A 175 -11.92 0.91 1.27
N PRO A 176 -11.74 1.30 0.00
CA PRO A 176 -12.67 2.15 -0.73
C PRO A 176 -14.12 1.65 -0.72
N PHE A 177 -14.34 0.35 -0.69
CA PHE A 177 -15.69 -0.23 -0.65
C PHE A 177 -16.38 -0.14 0.72
N PHE A 178 -15.62 0.17 1.77
CA PHE A 178 -16.09 0.27 3.15
C PHE A 178 -15.96 1.67 3.76
N MET A 179 -15.58 2.68 2.98
CA MET A 179 -15.30 4.05 3.50
C MET A 179 -16.46 4.65 4.29
N ASN A 180 -17.71 4.34 3.92
CA ASN A 180 -18.91 4.81 4.65
C ASN A 180 -19.08 4.13 6.03
N LYS A 181 -18.32 3.09 6.34
CA LYS A 181 -18.33 2.34 7.62
C LYS A 181 -17.09 2.61 8.48
N VAL A 182 -16.11 3.32 7.94
CA VAL A 182 -14.85 3.62 8.62
C VAL A 182 -14.77 5.12 8.89
N LYS A 183 -14.36 5.49 10.08
CA LYS A 183 -14.15 6.90 10.46
C LYS A 183 -12.71 7.06 10.88
N ASP A 184 -12.02 7.99 10.22
CA ASP A 184 -10.66 8.36 10.56
C ASP A 184 -10.35 9.79 10.10
N LYS A 185 -9.63 10.52 10.94
CA LYS A 185 -9.14 11.89 10.71
C LYS A 185 -7.66 12.02 11.04
N THR A 186 -7.02 10.91 11.38
CA THR A 186 -5.62 10.90 11.79
C THR A 186 -4.72 10.76 10.56
N ALA A 187 -3.99 11.82 10.22
CA ALA A 187 -3.08 11.79 9.09
C ALA A 187 -1.82 10.93 9.34
N PRO A 188 -1.22 10.36 8.30
CA PRO A 188 0.03 9.62 8.40
C PRO A 188 1.16 10.44 9.03
N ARG A 189 2.10 9.76 9.70
CA ARG A 189 3.24 10.40 10.39
C ARG A 189 4.56 9.80 9.92
N ALA A 190 5.52 10.68 9.62
CA ALA A 190 6.89 10.26 9.34
C ALA A 190 7.66 10.10 10.65
N GLU A 191 8.45 9.02 10.74
CA GLU A 191 9.35 8.75 11.85
C GLU A 191 10.82 9.03 11.50
N GLY A 192 11.16 9.13 10.20
CA GLY A 192 12.52 9.44 9.77
C GLY A 192 12.65 9.57 8.26
N ILE A 193 13.73 10.19 7.84
CA ILE A 193 14.15 10.26 6.44
C ILE A 193 15.51 9.59 6.27
N MET A 194 15.82 9.13 5.06
CA MET A 194 17.12 8.57 4.73
C MET A 194 17.58 9.13 3.38
N LEU A 195 18.83 9.52 3.28
CA LEU A 195 19.45 9.88 2.02
C LEU A 195 20.40 8.79 1.55
N PHE A 196 20.35 8.51 0.25
CA PHE A 196 21.06 7.43 -0.43
C PHE A 196 22.00 8.04 -1.48
N PRO A 197 23.26 8.38 -1.11
CA PRO A 197 24.24 8.79 -2.11
C PRO A 197 24.47 7.64 -3.08
N GLN A 198 24.41 7.92 -4.38
CA GLN A 198 24.67 6.89 -5.40
C GLN A 198 26.16 6.56 -5.44
N PRO A 199 26.54 5.28 -5.54
CA PRO A 199 27.93 4.84 -5.51
C PRO A 199 28.80 5.56 -6.56
N GLY A 200 29.90 6.19 -6.11
CA GLY A 200 30.85 6.93 -6.95
C GLY A 200 30.28 8.24 -7.56
N LYS A 201 29.03 8.62 -7.20
CA LYS A 201 28.34 9.78 -7.79
C LYS A 201 27.74 10.74 -6.74
N GLY A 202 27.73 10.37 -5.46
CA GLY A 202 27.11 11.19 -4.44
C GLY A 202 27.75 11.00 -3.06
N VAL A 203 27.61 12.03 -2.22
CA VAL A 203 28.02 12.03 -0.81
C VAL A 203 26.96 12.72 0.04
N VAL A 204 26.79 12.24 1.29
CA VAL A 204 25.91 12.80 2.31
C VAL A 204 26.71 12.92 3.60
N GLU A 205 26.81 14.12 4.17
CA GLU A 205 27.64 14.42 5.35
C GLU A 205 29.08 13.89 5.19
N GLY A 206 29.67 14.12 4.01
CA GLY A 206 31.03 13.70 3.67
C GLY A 206 31.24 12.20 3.45
N LYS A 207 30.16 11.38 3.41
CA LYS A 207 30.24 9.91 3.22
C LYS A 207 29.45 9.44 2.01
N GLN A 208 29.96 8.40 1.36
CA GLN A 208 29.27 7.74 0.23
C GLN A 208 28.32 6.61 0.69
N THR A 209 27.98 6.56 1.96
CA THR A 209 27.04 5.58 2.52
C THR A 209 25.74 6.28 2.91
N ARG A 210 24.62 5.55 2.77
CA ARG A 210 23.31 6.05 3.19
C ARG A 210 23.31 6.50 4.66
N ARG A 211 22.53 7.53 4.94
CA ARG A 211 22.36 8.08 6.30
C ARG A 211 20.90 8.35 6.63
N ALA A 212 20.52 7.94 7.82
CA ALA A 212 19.20 8.23 8.38
C ALA A 212 19.26 9.52 9.21
N PHE A 213 18.13 10.26 9.20
CA PHE A 213 17.92 11.50 9.94
C PHE A 213 16.51 11.46 10.57
N PRO A 214 16.26 12.29 11.61
CA PRO A 214 14.90 12.52 12.09
C PRO A 214 13.98 12.98 10.95
N ALA A 215 12.67 12.76 11.08
CA ALA A 215 11.70 13.24 10.08
C ALA A 215 11.75 14.78 9.90
N HIS A 216 12.08 15.50 10.95
CA HIS A 216 12.23 16.97 10.97
C HIS A 216 13.64 17.35 11.42
N PRO A 217 14.64 17.34 10.53
CA PRO A 217 15.99 17.77 10.86
C PRO A 217 16.01 19.26 11.25
N THR A 218 16.70 19.59 12.32
CA THR A 218 16.82 21.00 12.81
C THR A 218 17.85 21.82 12.05
N LYS A 219 18.71 21.16 11.26
CA LYS A 219 19.74 21.79 10.43
C LYS A 219 19.67 21.24 9.01
N PRO A 220 20.08 22.01 8.00
CA PRO A 220 20.25 21.49 6.65
C PRO A 220 21.19 20.28 6.62
N ILE A 221 20.87 19.29 5.80
CA ILE A 221 21.70 18.11 5.57
C ILE A 221 22.68 18.44 4.44
N ILE A 222 23.97 18.25 4.67
CA ILE A 222 24.98 18.52 3.65
C ILE A 222 25.04 17.36 2.65
N ALA A 223 24.94 17.65 1.35
CA ALA A 223 25.09 16.65 0.29
C ALA A 223 25.71 17.23 -0.98
N TRP A 224 26.25 16.33 -1.82
CA TRP A 224 26.76 16.68 -3.15
C TRP A 224 26.64 15.50 -4.10
N GLY A 225 26.33 15.79 -5.38
CA GLY A 225 26.20 14.80 -6.43
C GLY A 225 24.83 14.12 -6.46
N LEU A 226 24.76 12.89 -6.91
CA LEU A 226 23.52 12.16 -7.19
C LEU A 226 22.99 11.45 -5.92
N ILE A 227 21.81 11.86 -5.46
CA ILE A 227 21.24 11.47 -4.18
C ILE A 227 19.81 10.93 -4.38
N GLY A 228 19.53 9.75 -3.83
CA GLY A 228 18.17 9.27 -3.58
C GLY A 228 17.67 9.67 -2.21
N ALA A 229 16.36 9.83 -2.07
CA ALA A 229 15.73 10.03 -0.76
C ALA A 229 14.81 8.85 -0.41
N GLY A 230 14.51 8.66 0.86
CA GLY A 230 13.53 7.70 1.35
C GLY A 230 12.93 8.15 2.67
N ILE A 231 11.76 7.60 2.98
CA ILE A 231 11.00 7.98 4.17
C ILE A 231 10.55 6.74 4.94
N ARG A 232 10.61 6.81 6.27
CA ARG A 232 9.94 5.88 7.17
C ARG A 232 8.72 6.58 7.73
N ALA A 233 7.55 6.09 7.35
CA ALA A 233 6.27 6.67 7.74
C ALA A 233 5.23 5.58 7.94
N TYR A 234 4.26 5.87 8.78
CA TYR A 234 3.11 5.01 9.07
C TYR A 234 1.85 5.84 9.12
N ASP A 235 0.77 5.18 8.78
CA ASP A 235 -0.57 5.68 9.00
C ASP A 235 -1.12 5.21 10.35
N TYR A 236 -2.16 5.87 10.84
CA TYR A 236 -2.81 5.62 12.12
C TYR A 236 -4.32 5.85 11.96
N MET A 237 -5.14 5.17 12.76
CA MET A 237 -6.59 5.37 12.77
C MET A 237 -7.09 5.87 14.12
N ASP A 238 -8.18 6.65 14.08
CA ASP A 238 -8.84 7.16 15.28
C ASP A 238 -9.23 6.03 16.24
N GLY A 239 -8.82 6.15 17.49
CA GLY A 239 -9.15 5.18 18.55
C GLY A 239 -8.45 3.83 18.46
N VAL A 240 -7.47 3.65 17.57
CA VAL A 240 -6.71 2.42 17.37
C VAL A 240 -5.21 2.70 17.47
N GLN A 241 -4.46 1.81 18.14
CA GLN A 241 -3.02 1.99 18.36
C GLN A 241 -2.13 1.30 17.30
N ASN A 242 -2.73 0.69 16.29
CA ASN A 242 -1.97 0.02 15.24
C ASN A 242 -1.28 1.03 14.32
N LYS A 243 -0.13 0.62 13.79
CA LYS A 243 0.54 1.28 12.67
C LYS A 243 0.10 0.62 11.38
N TYR A 244 -0.16 1.42 10.36
CA TYR A 244 -0.59 0.98 9.04
C TYR A 244 0.37 1.45 7.96
N GLY A 245 0.33 0.84 6.79
CA GLY A 245 1.01 1.32 5.60
C GLY A 245 0.41 2.65 5.11
N VAL A 246 1.27 3.54 4.63
CA VAL A 246 0.85 4.81 4.02
C VAL A 246 0.34 4.53 2.60
N LYS A 247 -0.82 5.07 2.23
CA LYS A 247 -1.45 4.88 0.91
C LYS A 247 -0.64 5.50 -0.21
N ALA A 248 -0.22 6.77 -0.03
CA ALA A 248 0.56 7.46 -1.03
C ALA A 248 1.69 8.30 -0.42
N VAL A 249 2.82 8.33 -1.11
CA VAL A 249 4.00 9.13 -0.79
C VAL A 249 4.39 9.92 -2.04
N ILE A 250 4.45 11.25 -1.91
CA ILE A 250 4.92 12.14 -2.97
C ILE A 250 6.17 12.86 -2.45
N LEU A 251 7.22 12.93 -3.26
CA LEU A 251 8.40 13.75 -3.01
C LEU A 251 8.47 14.86 -4.04
N GLU A 252 8.51 16.09 -3.53
CA GLU A 252 8.79 17.30 -4.29
C GLU A 252 10.16 17.85 -3.90
N VAL A 253 10.93 18.37 -4.87
CA VAL A 253 12.19 19.08 -4.64
C VAL A 253 12.10 20.43 -5.35
N ASP A 254 12.29 21.51 -4.59
CA ASP A 254 12.14 22.90 -5.05
C ASP A 254 10.78 23.21 -5.72
N GLY A 255 9.74 22.48 -5.34
CA GLY A 255 8.37 22.63 -5.84
C GLY A 255 8.01 21.72 -7.00
N GLU A 256 8.97 20.97 -7.53
CA GLU A 256 8.75 20.02 -8.63
C GLU A 256 8.62 18.59 -8.07
N GLU A 257 7.58 17.86 -8.50
CA GLU A 257 7.42 16.46 -8.16
C GLU A 257 8.52 15.63 -8.82
N VAL A 258 9.27 14.88 -8.04
CA VAL A 258 10.33 14.00 -8.53
C VAL A 258 9.99 12.52 -8.42
N PHE A 259 9.10 12.18 -7.48
CA PHE A 259 8.69 10.79 -7.23
C PHE A 259 7.30 10.71 -6.60
N ARG A 260 6.58 9.65 -6.96
CA ARG A 260 5.30 9.26 -6.37
C ARG A 260 5.22 7.76 -6.19
N SER A 261 4.64 7.31 -5.10
CA SER A 261 4.13 5.94 -4.95
C SER A 261 2.67 5.99 -4.50
N THR A 262 1.83 5.11 -5.07
CA THR A 262 0.44 4.94 -4.65
C THR A 262 0.11 3.45 -4.62
N VAL A 263 -0.14 2.91 -3.44
CA VAL A 263 -0.39 1.48 -3.24
C VAL A 263 -1.90 1.26 -3.20
N ASP A 264 -2.49 0.97 -4.35
CA ASP A 264 -3.93 0.73 -4.54
C ASP A 264 -4.22 -0.65 -5.14
N ARG A 265 -3.26 -1.21 -5.87
CA ARG A 265 -3.32 -2.56 -6.45
C ARG A 265 -1.94 -3.10 -6.73
N PHE A 266 -1.81 -4.40 -6.81
CA PHE A 266 -0.62 -5.09 -7.30
C PHE A 266 -0.94 -6.52 -7.74
N ALA A 267 -0.17 -7.03 -8.69
CA ALA A 267 -0.15 -8.43 -9.05
C ALA A 267 0.70 -9.24 -8.03
N TYR A 268 0.38 -10.50 -7.80
CA TYR A 268 1.10 -11.35 -6.84
C TYR A 268 2.61 -11.40 -7.12
N GLU A 269 3.02 -11.41 -8.38
CA GLU A 269 4.44 -11.47 -8.81
C GLU A 269 5.22 -10.19 -8.47
N GLU A 270 4.52 -9.06 -8.25
CA GLU A 270 5.17 -7.80 -7.88
C GLU A 270 5.78 -7.84 -6.48
N ASN A 271 5.31 -8.74 -5.60
CA ASN A 271 5.85 -8.91 -4.24
C ASN A 271 7.38 -9.10 -4.23
N ARG A 272 7.95 -9.78 -5.23
CA ARG A 272 9.42 -10.00 -5.33
C ARG A 272 10.25 -8.72 -5.44
N TYR A 273 9.64 -7.59 -5.83
CA TYR A 273 10.35 -6.32 -5.97
C TYR A 273 10.32 -5.44 -4.71
N ILE A 274 9.59 -5.81 -3.67
CA ILE A 274 9.44 -5.01 -2.45
C ILE A 274 10.79 -4.72 -1.79
N ASN A 275 11.68 -5.70 -1.75
CA ASN A 275 13.01 -5.57 -1.13
C ASN A 275 13.94 -4.63 -1.91
N SER A 276 13.69 -4.39 -3.21
CA SER A 276 14.43 -3.39 -3.96
C SER A 276 13.84 -1.98 -3.78
N TRP A 277 12.54 -1.88 -3.44
CA TRP A 277 11.91 -0.60 -3.09
C TRP A 277 12.27 -0.14 -1.67
N THR A 278 12.40 -1.08 -0.73
CA THR A 278 12.61 -0.73 0.67
C THR A 278 14.08 -0.87 1.11
N HIS A 279 14.42 -0.17 2.19
CA HIS A 279 15.63 -0.42 2.97
C HIS A 279 15.28 -0.43 4.46
N GLY A 280 15.17 -1.61 5.06
CA GLY A 280 14.54 -1.78 6.35
C GLY A 280 13.09 -1.26 6.29
N GLN A 281 12.78 -0.29 7.15
CA GLN A 281 11.45 0.34 7.18
C GLN A 281 11.36 1.62 6.34
N TYR A 282 12.39 1.97 5.57
CA TYR A 282 12.39 3.15 4.69
C TYR A 282 11.92 2.77 3.29
N MET A 283 10.88 3.44 2.81
CA MET A 283 10.45 3.42 1.41
C MET A 283 11.34 4.37 0.62
N LYS A 284 12.02 3.86 -0.41
CA LYS A 284 12.82 4.67 -1.31
C LYS A 284 11.91 5.52 -2.20
N SER A 285 12.22 6.78 -2.34
CA SER A 285 11.54 7.71 -3.25
C SER A 285 12.33 7.87 -4.55
N PHE A 286 12.83 6.75 -5.05
CA PHE A 286 13.47 6.57 -6.34
C PHE A 286 13.39 5.09 -6.75
N ILE A 287 13.50 4.85 -8.04
CA ILE A 287 13.34 3.51 -8.62
C ILE A 287 14.72 2.88 -8.86
N GLU A 288 15.01 1.79 -8.16
CA GLU A 288 16.24 1.02 -8.38
C GLU A 288 16.23 0.37 -9.77
N PRO A 289 17.40 0.18 -10.42
CA PRO A 289 17.47 -0.54 -11.68
C PRO A 289 16.84 -1.93 -11.55
N GLY A 290 15.94 -2.27 -12.49
CA GLY A 290 15.26 -3.56 -12.53
C GLY A 290 14.03 -3.68 -11.62
N ASN A 291 13.71 -2.69 -10.77
CA ASN A 291 12.44 -2.65 -10.06
C ASN A 291 11.30 -2.37 -11.05
N ARG A 292 10.23 -3.17 -10.98
CA ARG A 292 9.06 -3.11 -11.88
C ARG A 292 7.74 -2.89 -11.15
N LEU A 293 7.78 -2.42 -9.90
CA LEU A 293 6.58 -2.05 -9.17
C LEU A 293 5.89 -0.89 -9.91
N ARG A 294 4.69 -1.15 -10.44
CA ARG A 294 3.93 -0.19 -11.25
C ARG A 294 3.42 0.99 -10.41
N MET A 295 3.29 0.80 -9.11
CA MET A 295 2.91 1.83 -8.15
C MET A 295 3.99 2.91 -7.94
N LEU A 296 5.21 2.72 -8.43
CA LEU A 296 6.32 3.68 -8.31
C LEU A 296 6.44 4.49 -9.59
N GLN A 297 6.38 5.80 -9.48
CA GLN A 297 6.47 6.73 -10.59
C GLN A 297 7.55 7.77 -10.31
N ALA A 298 8.38 8.05 -11.28
CA ALA A 298 9.42 9.08 -11.23
C ALA A 298 9.20 10.09 -12.35
N SER A 299 9.07 11.37 -12.01
CA SER A 299 8.69 12.44 -12.93
C SER A 299 9.89 13.19 -13.52
N ASN A 300 11.07 13.08 -12.88
CA ASN A 300 12.25 13.90 -13.22
C ASN A 300 13.20 13.29 -14.26
N GLY A 301 12.80 12.23 -14.97
CA GLY A 301 13.64 11.55 -15.95
C GLY A 301 14.86 10.81 -15.38
N ASN A 302 15.14 10.95 -14.09
CA ASN A 302 16.28 10.36 -13.38
C ASN A 302 15.85 9.34 -12.30
N ARG A 303 14.74 8.65 -12.53
CA ARG A 303 14.20 7.62 -11.66
C ARG A 303 13.94 8.09 -10.21
N GLY A 304 13.65 9.39 -9.99
CA GLY A 304 13.45 9.98 -8.66
C GLY A 304 14.74 10.38 -7.94
N LEU A 305 15.92 10.16 -8.56
CA LEU A 305 17.19 10.64 -8.03
C LEU A 305 17.34 12.14 -8.27
N VAL A 306 17.88 12.84 -7.28
CA VAL A 306 18.11 14.30 -7.30
C VAL A 306 19.59 14.59 -7.43
N GLU A 307 19.96 15.46 -8.36
CA GLU A 307 21.33 15.90 -8.53
C GLU A 307 21.58 17.19 -7.75
N ILE A 308 22.41 17.12 -6.73
CA ILE A 308 22.84 18.25 -5.91
C ILE A 308 24.20 18.73 -6.45
N ASN A 309 24.17 19.69 -7.38
CA ASN A 309 25.36 20.15 -8.12
C ASN A 309 25.62 21.66 -8.01
N GLU A 310 24.84 22.36 -7.19
CA GLU A 310 24.99 23.78 -6.87
C GLU A 310 25.14 24.00 -5.36
N GLU A 311 25.93 24.98 -4.96
CA GLU A 311 26.13 25.35 -3.56
C GLU A 311 24.99 26.25 -3.06
N ARG A 312 23.80 25.68 -3.00
CA ARG A 312 22.56 26.31 -2.54
C ARG A 312 21.70 25.36 -1.71
N PRO A 313 20.67 25.87 -1.02
CA PRO A 313 19.68 25.02 -0.39
C PRO A 313 18.73 24.40 -1.45
N TYR A 314 18.43 23.12 -1.30
CA TYR A 314 17.38 22.38 -2.00
C TYR A 314 16.28 22.05 -1.00
N ARG A 315 15.02 22.38 -1.33
CA ARG A 315 13.87 22.20 -0.46
C ARG A 315 13.17 20.89 -0.80
N PHE A 316 13.23 19.92 0.11
CA PHE A 316 12.55 18.64 -0.01
C PHE A 316 11.23 18.71 0.76
N VAL A 317 10.15 18.25 0.13
CA VAL A 317 8.83 18.16 0.73
C VAL A 317 8.24 16.78 0.44
N TYR A 318 8.02 16.00 1.49
CA TYR A 318 7.17 14.83 1.40
C TYR A 318 5.72 15.19 1.69
N THR A 319 4.80 14.71 0.87
CA THR A 319 3.36 14.65 1.17
C THR A 319 2.99 13.19 1.35
N LEU A 320 2.41 12.86 2.50
CA LEU A 320 1.92 11.53 2.86
C LEU A 320 0.40 11.55 2.88
N SER A 321 -0.24 10.52 2.36
CA SER A 321 -1.70 10.40 2.37
C SER A 321 -2.12 9.00 2.81
N ASP A 322 -3.21 8.91 3.58
CA ASP A 322 -3.92 7.67 3.84
C ASP A 322 -4.98 7.37 2.76
N ALA A 323 -5.72 6.29 2.94
CA ALA A 323 -6.78 5.88 2.03
C ALA A 323 -8.09 6.69 2.20
N LEU A 324 -8.24 7.45 3.29
CA LEU A 324 -9.42 8.27 3.60
C LEU A 324 -9.22 9.75 3.24
N GLY A 325 -8.04 10.11 2.71
CA GLY A 325 -7.73 11.45 2.23
C GLY A 325 -7.08 12.36 3.28
N ASN A 326 -6.75 11.86 4.48
CA ASN A 326 -5.99 12.64 5.44
C ASN A 326 -4.54 12.75 4.97
N THR A 327 -3.95 13.94 5.11
CA THR A 327 -2.62 14.23 4.59
C THR A 327 -1.72 14.90 5.62
N SER A 328 -0.42 14.62 5.53
CA SER A 328 0.60 15.35 6.28
C SER A 328 1.79 15.70 5.40
N LYS A 329 2.58 16.70 5.81
CA LYS A 329 3.78 17.12 5.07
C LYS A 329 5.02 17.12 5.96
N VAL A 330 6.11 16.59 5.41
CA VAL A 330 7.44 16.65 6.02
C VAL A 330 8.35 17.52 5.16
N ARG A 331 8.98 18.52 5.74
CA ARG A 331 9.86 19.46 5.04
C ARG A 331 11.24 19.41 5.63
N PHE A 332 12.26 19.38 4.77
CA PHE A 332 13.66 19.51 5.17
C PHE A 332 14.48 20.14 4.05
N THR A 333 15.65 20.61 4.41
CA THR A 333 16.58 21.24 3.47
C THR A 333 17.83 20.38 3.32
N VAL A 334 18.23 20.17 2.08
CA VAL A 334 19.54 19.63 1.72
C VAL A 334 20.38 20.79 1.21
N GLN A 335 21.50 21.09 1.88
CA GLN A 335 22.44 22.11 1.47
C GLN A 335 23.47 21.49 0.53
N GLY A 336 23.50 21.94 -0.72
CA GLY A 336 24.56 21.60 -1.65
C GLY A 336 25.89 22.21 -1.18
N GLN A 337 26.89 21.36 -1.01
CA GLN A 337 28.25 21.77 -0.67
C GLN A 337 29.22 20.91 -1.48
N LYS A 338 29.97 21.55 -2.36
CA LYS A 338 30.92 20.87 -3.24
C LYS A 338 31.91 20.03 -2.45
N THR A 339 31.97 18.76 -2.78
CA THR A 339 32.81 17.76 -2.09
C THR A 339 33.38 16.81 -3.14
N THR A 340 34.63 16.41 -2.96
CA THR A 340 35.25 15.39 -3.83
C THR A 340 34.58 14.05 -3.60
N ILE A 341 34.09 13.44 -4.70
CA ILE A 341 33.50 12.10 -4.70
C ILE A 341 34.60 11.12 -5.10
N ALA A 342 35.00 10.25 -4.19
CA ALA A 342 35.98 9.22 -4.52
C ALA A 342 35.38 8.19 -5.49
N PRO A 343 36.13 7.72 -6.51
CA PRO A 343 35.69 6.62 -7.35
C PRO A 343 35.42 5.37 -6.50
N VAL A 344 34.42 4.58 -6.92
CA VAL A 344 34.19 3.26 -6.30
C VAL A 344 35.33 2.33 -6.73
N SER A 345 36.19 1.95 -5.79
CA SER A 345 37.16 0.88 -6.01
C SER A 345 36.45 -0.46 -5.87
N TYR A 346 36.23 -1.16 -6.97
CA TYR A 346 35.85 -2.56 -6.92
C TYR A 346 37.11 -3.37 -6.63
N THR A 347 37.47 -3.49 -5.36
CA THR A 347 38.38 -4.58 -4.96
C THR A 347 37.60 -5.87 -5.14
N HIS A 348 38.05 -6.72 -6.04
CA HIS A 348 37.51 -8.04 -6.26
C HIS A 348 37.43 -8.78 -4.91
N LEU A 349 36.23 -9.22 -4.54
CA LEU A 349 36.01 -10.28 -3.56
C LEU A 349 36.18 -11.62 -4.27
#